data_eb5ec8a8a95286456335321fc4e797e5
#
_entry.id   eb5ec8a8a95286456335321fc4e797e5
#
_cell.length_a   1.000
_cell.length_b   1.000
_cell.length_c   1.000
_cell.angle_alpha   90.00
_cell.angle_beta   90.00
_cell.angle_gamma   90.00
#
_symmetry.space_group_name_H-M   'P 1'
#
loop_
_entity.id
_entity.type
_entity.pdbx_description
1 polymer ?
#
loop_
_entity_poly.entity_id
_entity_poly.type
_entity_poly.pdbx_seq_one_letter_code
_entity_poly.pdbx_strand_id
1 'polypeptide(L)'
;MATKVPYDSHLSLEGMHSTVEVPRHEAGFWEQWRAFVGPAILVSVGYMDPGNWGTDLQAGAQFKYGLLWVVGVASLMAIFMQVISARLGVVTGKDLAQCCRDWYPRWTRWPNWLMSEVAIGACDLAEVLGSAVALNLLFHIPLLWAVVITGLDVLLLLALQGFGVRTIEAVVLLLIATIGVCYYIEIFVLPQTHPGFLEMGRALISPHFGQVGMLYVAVGIIGATVMPHNLYL
;
A
#
# COMPACT_ATOMS: atom_id res chain seq x y z
N MET A 1 -34.80 -20.80 -2.71
CA MET A 1 -33.87 -21.71 -3.41
C MET A 1 -32.77 -20.81 -3.97
N ALA A 2 -31.67 -20.66 -3.25
CA ALA A 2 -30.53 -19.86 -3.72
C ALA A 2 -29.76 -20.72 -4.72
N THR A 3 -29.76 -20.34 -5.97
CA THR A 3 -28.93 -20.90 -7.02
C THR A 3 -27.48 -20.64 -6.65
N LYS A 4 -26.74 -21.69 -6.28
CA LYS A 4 -25.28 -21.66 -6.18
C LYS A 4 -24.76 -21.28 -7.57
N VAL A 5 -24.29 -20.05 -7.72
CA VAL A 5 -23.45 -19.68 -8.86
C VAL A 5 -22.22 -20.57 -8.74
N PRO A 6 -21.87 -21.36 -9.73
CA PRO A 6 -20.63 -22.11 -9.70
C PRO A 6 -19.49 -21.07 -9.67
N TYR A 7 -18.73 -21.07 -8.59
CA TYR A 7 -17.51 -20.28 -8.47
C TYR A 7 -16.52 -20.86 -9.48
N ASP A 8 -16.37 -20.15 -10.58
CA ASP A 8 -15.45 -20.55 -11.63
C ASP A 8 -14.05 -20.19 -11.13
N SER A 9 -13.38 -21.15 -10.52
CA SER A 9 -12.06 -21.03 -9.89
C SER A 9 -10.95 -20.54 -10.83
N HIS A 10 -11.26 -20.42 -12.12
CA HIS A 10 -10.34 -19.97 -13.15
C HIS A 10 -10.28 -18.45 -13.36
N LEU A 11 -11.13 -17.68 -12.68
CA LEU A 11 -11.24 -16.23 -12.89
C LEU A 11 -10.64 -15.38 -11.76
N SER A 12 -10.21 -15.96 -10.64
CA SER A 12 -9.50 -15.26 -9.58
C SER A 12 -8.01 -15.59 -9.63
N LEU A 13 -7.16 -14.60 -9.33
CA LEU A 13 -5.72 -14.83 -9.16
C LEU A 13 -5.44 -15.95 -8.15
N GLU A 14 -6.25 -16.07 -7.12
CA GLU A 14 -6.20 -17.13 -6.10
C GLU A 14 -6.57 -18.50 -6.67
N GLY A 15 -7.56 -18.57 -7.56
CA GLY A 15 -7.94 -19.78 -8.28
C GLY A 15 -6.89 -20.22 -9.30
N MET A 16 -6.17 -19.30 -9.91
CA MET A 16 -5.08 -19.61 -10.85
C MET A 16 -3.85 -20.21 -10.15
N HIS A 17 -3.61 -19.89 -8.89
CA HIS A 17 -2.37 -20.28 -8.20
C HIS A 17 -2.57 -21.29 -7.08
N SER A 18 -3.78 -21.63 -6.69
CA SER A 18 -4.11 -22.57 -5.59
C SER A 18 -3.26 -22.35 -4.33
N THR A 19 -2.92 -21.11 -4.04
CA THR A 19 -1.92 -20.75 -3.03
C THR A 19 -2.48 -20.78 -1.61
N VAL A 20 -3.80 -20.70 -1.45
CA VAL A 20 -4.47 -20.70 -0.14
C VAL A 20 -5.64 -21.66 -0.17
N GLU A 21 -5.58 -22.71 0.63
CA GLU A 21 -6.76 -23.52 0.95
C GLU A 21 -7.66 -22.70 1.89
N VAL A 22 -8.82 -22.26 1.37
CA VAL A 22 -9.80 -21.56 2.18
C VAL A 22 -10.38 -22.51 3.23
N PRO A 23 -10.18 -22.27 4.54
CA PRO A 23 -10.71 -23.12 5.59
C PRO A 23 -12.24 -23.19 5.51
N ARG A 24 -12.81 -24.32 5.95
CA ARG A 24 -14.28 -24.47 6.03
C ARG A 24 -14.86 -23.39 6.93
N HIS A 25 -16.08 -22.98 6.65
CA HIS A 25 -16.79 -21.91 7.41
C HIS A 25 -16.88 -22.21 8.92
N GLU A 26 -16.76 -23.46 9.30
CA GLU A 26 -16.78 -23.95 10.69
C GLU A 26 -15.37 -24.02 11.32
N ALA A 27 -14.32 -23.67 10.58
CA ALA A 27 -12.95 -23.69 11.07
C ALA A 27 -12.75 -22.71 12.23
N GLY A 28 -11.98 -23.09 13.22
CA GLY A 28 -11.68 -22.26 14.37
C GLY A 28 -10.91 -20.99 13.99
N PHE A 29 -11.01 -19.95 14.84
CA PHE A 29 -10.33 -18.65 14.63
C PHE A 29 -8.85 -18.80 14.27
N TRP A 30 -8.10 -19.65 14.95
CA TRP A 30 -6.66 -19.85 14.71
C TRP A 30 -6.35 -20.52 13.37
N GLU A 31 -7.21 -21.40 12.89
CA GLU A 31 -7.07 -22.04 11.60
C GLU A 31 -7.32 -21.04 10.46
N GLN A 32 -8.36 -20.23 10.58
CA GLN A 32 -8.64 -19.13 9.66
C GLN A 32 -7.50 -18.12 9.67
N TRP A 33 -7.03 -17.72 10.86
CA TRP A 33 -5.94 -16.75 10.99
C TRP A 33 -4.66 -17.22 10.31
N ARG A 34 -4.26 -18.49 10.48
CA ARG A 34 -3.08 -19.07 9.83
C ARG A 34 -3.20 -19.12 8.31
N ALA A 35 -4.39 -19.37 7.79
CA ALA A 35 -4.62 -19.43 6.34
C ALA A 35 -4.49 -18.05 5.69
N PHE A 36 -4.95 -16.99 6.36
CA PHE A 36 -5.02 -15.65 5.78
C PHE A 36 -3.86 -14.73 6.17
N VAL A 37 -3.08 -15.05 7.20
CA VAL A 37 -1.99 -14.16 7.66
C VAL A 37 -0.91 -13.96 6.62
N GLY A 38 -0.52 -15.01 5.88
CA GLY A 38 0.47 -14.90 4.82
C GLY A 38 0.04 -13.96 3.70
N PRO A 39 -1.10 -14.20 3.05
CA PRO A 39 -1.68 -13.29 2.07
C PRO A 39 -1.90 -11.87 2.59
N ALA A 40 -2.36 -11.73 3.85
CA ALA A 40 -2.56 -10.40 4.45
C ALA A 40 -1.24 -9.63 4.61
N ILE A 41 -0.15 -10.31 4.99
CA ILE A 41 1.18 -9.69 5.04
C ILE A 41 1.62 -9.27 3.63
N LEU A 42 1.42 -10.10 2.61
CA LEU A 42 1.75 -9.73 1.23
C LEU A 42 1.00 -8.49 0.77
N VAL A 43 -0.30 -8.42 1.04
CA VAL A 43 -1.10 -7.22 0.71
C VAL A 43 -0.62 -6.00 1.48
N SER A 44 -0.18 -6.17 2.74
CA SER A 44 0.32 -5.05 3.57
C SER A 44 1.61 -4.42 3.03
N VAL A 45 2.37 -5.15 2.20
CA VAL A 45 3.59 -4.61 1.55
C VAL A 45 3.26 -3.43 0.64
N GLY A 46 2.11 -3.44 0.00
CA GLY A 46 1.66 -2.33 -0.82
C GLY A 46 1.63 -0.98 -0.08
N TYR A 47 1.56 -1.00 1.26
CA TYR A 47 1.64 0.21 2.10
C TYR A 47 3.06 0.61 2.52
N MET A 48 4.04 -0.22 2.24
CA MET A 48 5.47 0.05 2.53
C MET A 48 6.18 0.60 1.28
N ASP A 49 5.47 1.35 0.49
CA ASP A 49 5.97 1.92 -0.76
C ASP A 49 6.88 3.14 -0.53
N PRO A 50 7.79 3.43 -1.45
CA PRO A 50 8.68 4.59 -1.36
C PRO A 50 7.95 5.93 -1.36
N GLY A 51 6.73 6.02 -1.92
CA GLY A 51 5.90 7.22 -1.91
C GLY A 51 5.42 7.59 -0.51
N ASN A 52 4.92 6.61 0.27
CA ASN A 52 4.58 6.81 1.68
C ASN A 52 5.80 7.22 2.50
N TRP A 53 6.93 6.56 2.28
CA TRP A 53 8.18 6.89 2.98
C TRP A 53 8.63 8.32 2.71
N GLY A 54 8.59 8.76 1.45
CA GLY A 54 8.96 10.12 1.06
C GLY A 54 8.11 11.17 1.75
N THR A 55 6.80 10.98 1.77
CA THR A 55 5.85 11.91 2.40
C THR A 55 5.97 11.91 3.92
N ASP A 56 6.18 10.76 4.54
CA ASP A 56 6.32 10.62 6.00
C ASP A 56 7.64 11.22 6.48
N LEU A 57 8.75 10.98 5.77
CA LEU A 57 10.04 11.61 6.05
C LEU A 57 9.97 13.12 5.92
N GLN A 58 9.31 13.63 4.86
CA GLN A 58 9.11 15.06 4.69
C GLN A 58 8.28 15.66 5.82
N ALA A 59 7.19 14.99 6.21
CA ALA A 59 6.32 15.41 7.30
C ALA A 59 7.08 15.44 8.63
N GLY A 60 7.82 14.39 8.94
CA GLY A 60 8.61 14.27 10.15
C GLY A 60 9.71 15.31 10.24
N ALA A 61 10.45 15.54 9.13
CA ALA A 61 11.54 16.51 9.08
C ALA A 61 11.05 17.95 9.23
N GLN A 62 9.91 18.31 8.63
CA GLN A 62 9.39 19.68 8.64
C GLN A 62 8.50 19.97 9.86
N PHE A 63 7.69 19.02 10.28
CA PHE A 63 6.61 19.24 11.24
C PHE A 63 6.66 18.32 12.46
N LYS A 64 7.70 17.50 12.59
CA LYS A 64 7.84 16.49 13.66
C LYS A 64 6.58 15.60 13.71
N TYR A 65 5.89 15.58 14.85
CA TYR A 65 4.65 14.81 15.04
C TYR A 65 3.37 15.54 14.58
N GLY A 66 3.48 16.77 14.06
CA GLY A 66 2.33 17.63 13.78
C GLY A 66 1.34 17.05 12.74
N LEU A 67 1.80 16.18 11.83
CA LEU A 67 0.96 15.52 10.82
C LEU A 67 0.66 14.05 11.11
N LEU A 68 1.04 13.53 12.29
CA LEU A 68 0.81 12.12 12.63
C LEU A 68 -0.68 11.75 12.65
N TRP A 69 -1.55 12.68 13.04
CA TRP A 69 -3.00 12.50 12.98
C TRP A 69 -3.51 12.33 11.54
N VAL A 70 -2.86 12.98 10.55
CA VAL A 70 -3.21 12.82 9.13
C VAL A 70 -2.89 11.41 8.66
N VAL A 71 -1.72 10.86 9.05
CA VAL A 71 -1.34 9.48 8.76
C VAL A 71 -2.37 8.51 9.34
N GLY A 72 -2.78 8.74 10.61
CA GLY A 72 -3.82 7.92 11.26
C GLY A 72 -5.17 7.97 10.53
N VAL A 73 -5.63 9.17 10.16
CA VAL A 73 -6.89 9.34 9.41
C VAL A 73 -6.79 8.74 8.00
N ALA A 74 -5.68 8.98 7.29
CA ALA A 74 -5.45 8.42 5.94
C ALA A 74 -5.46 6.89 5.97
N SER A 75 -4.83 6.26 6.97
CA SER A 75 -4.84 4.81 7.17
C SER A 75 -6.24 4.27 7.42
N LEU A 76 -7.04 4.93 8.26
CA LEU A 76 -8.44 4.54 8.49
C LEU A 76 -9.28 4.68 7.23
N MET A 77 -9.08 5.76 6.44
CA MET A 77 -9.75 5.94 5.15
C MET A 77 -9.38 4.82 4.18
N ALA A 78 -8.10 4.48 4.08
CA ALA A 78 -7.60 3.41 3.22
C ALA A 78 -8.23 2.06 3.58
N ILE A 79 -8.22 1.68 4.87
CA ILE A 79 -8.85 0.44 5.36
C ILE A 79 -10.34 0.42 4.99
N PHE A 80 -11.06 1.50 5.25
CA PHE A 80 -12.48 1.60 4.96
C PHE A 80 -12.79 1.43 3.47
N MET A 81 -12.07 2.14 2.61
CA MET A 81 -12.27 2.08 1.17
C MET A 81 -11.90 0.72 0.59
N GLN A 82 -10.80 0.12 1.05
CA GLN A 82 -10.41 -1.22 0.60
C GLN A 82 -11.39 -2.31 1.03
N VAL A 83 -11.91 -2.24 2.25
CA VAL A 83 -12.95 -3.19 2.71
C VAL A 83 -14.20 -3.10 1.85
N ILE A 84 -14.61 -1.88 1.46
CA ILE A 84 -15.77 -1.69 0.57
C ILE A 84 -15.47 -2.22 -0.83
N SER A 85 -14.30 -1.89 -1.42
CA SER A 85 -13.90 -2.40 -2.74
C SER A 85 -13.82 -3.92 -2.76
N ALA A 86 -13.20 -4.54 -1.76
CA ALA A 86 -13.12 -5.99 -1.65
C ALA A 86 -14.51 -6.64 -1.56
N ARG A 87 -15.41 -6.07 -0.73
CA ARG A 87 -16.81 -6.56 -0.65
C ARG A 87 -17.55 -6.41 -1.96
N LEU A 88 -17.36 -5.31 -2.67
CA LEU A 88 -17.92 -5.09 -3.98
C LEU A 88 -17.44 -6.16 -4.96
N GLY A 89 -16.14 -6.43 -5.00
CA GLY A 89 -15.54 -7.46 -5.84
C GLY A 89 -16.11 -8.85 -5.56
N VAL A 90 -16.19 -9.24 -4.29
CA VAL A 90 -16.75 -10.55 -3.88
C VAL A 90 -18.22 -10.69 -4.27
N VAL A 91 -19.04 -9.64 -4.12
CA VAL A 91 -20.47 -9.70 -4.40
C VAL A 91 -20.78 -9.64 -5.89
N THR A 92 -20.04 -8.82 -6.64
CA THR A 92 -20.32 -8.56 -8.07
C THR A 92 -19.48 -9.41 -9.02
N GLY A 93 -18.38 -9.98 -8.55
CA GLY A 93 -17.38 -10.64 -9.41
C GLY A 93 -16.68 -9.65 -10.36
N LYS A 94 -16.68 -8.35 -10.03
CA LYS A 94 -16.13 -7.27 -10.85
C LYS A 94 -15.29 -6.33 -10.00
N ASP A 95 -14.25 -5.77 -10.61
CA ASP A 95 -13.48 -4.70 -9.99
C ASP A 95 -14.26 -3.37 -9.93
N LEU A 96 -13.74 -2.40 -9.18
CA LEU A 96 -14.39 -1.11 -9.01
C LEU A 96 -14.54 -0.35 -10.33
N ALA A 97 -13.54 -0.42 -11.23
CA ALA A 97 -13.57 0.25 -12.52
C ALA A 97 -14.66 -0.33 -13.43
N GLN A 98 -14.80 -1.66 -13.45
CA GLN A 98 -15.88 -2.35 -14.17
C GLN A 98 -17.24 -1.98 -13.61
N CYS A 99 -17.40 -1.93 -12.28
CA CYS A 99 -18.64 -1.51 -11.65
C CYS A 99 -18.99 -0.06 -12.02
N CYS A 100 -18.03 0.86 -11.97
CA CYS A 100 -18.24 2.25 -12.38
C CYS A 100 -18.65 2.35 -13.86
N ARG A 101 -18.02 1.55 -14.73
CA ARG A 101 -18.37 1.51 -16.14
C ARG A 101 -19.81 1.04 -16.39
N ASP A 102 -20.27 0.06 -15.61
CA ASP A 102 -21.55 -0.59 -15.87
C ASP A 102 -22.72 0.19 -15.25
N TRP A 103 -22.52 0.84 -14.09
CA TRP A 103 -23.58 1.48 -13.30
C TRP A 103 -23.68 2.99 -13.47
N TYR A 104 -22.58 3.66 -13.84
CA TYR A 104 -22.60 5.10 -14.04
C TYR A 104 -22.97 5.51 -15.47
N PRO A 105 -23.50 6.73 -15.68
CA PRO A 105 -23.80 7.27 -17.00
C PRO A 105 -22.59 7.26 -17.91
N ARG A 106 -22.79 7.04 -19.22
CA ARG A 106 -21.70 6.91 -20.19
C ARG A 106 -20.74 8.10 -20.24
N TRP A 107 -21.23 9.30 -19.96
CA TRP A 107 -20.41 10.51 -19.98
C TRP A 107 -19.36 10.56 -18.85
N THR A 108 -19.60 9.86 -17.72
CA THR A 108 -18.64 9.82 -16.59
C THR A 108 -17.44 8.93 -16.84
N ARG A 109 -17.47 8.06 -17.86
CA ARG A 109 -16.41 7.08 -18.14
C ARG A 109 -15.07 7.75 -18.43
N TRP A 110 -15.08 8.75 -19.33
CA TRP A 110 -13.87 9.46 -19.70
C TRP A 110 -13.26 10.29 -18.56
N PRO A 111 -14.02 11.12 -17.83
CA PRO A 111 -13.48 11.82 -16.68
C PRO A 111 -12.95 10.88 -15.60
N ASN A 112 -13.68 9.82 -15.25
CA ASN A 112 -13.24 8.89 -14.22
C ASN A 112 -11.97 8.15 -14.64
N TRP A 113 -11.91 7.69 -15.90
CA TRP A 113 -10.71 7.06 -16.42
C TRP A 113 -9.50 8.01 -16.39
N LEU A 114 -9.66 9.23 -16.89
CA LEU A 114 -8.58 10.21 -16.91
C LEU A 114 -8.09 10.54 -15.49
N MET A 115 -9.00 10.74 -14.56
CA MET A 115 -8.65 11.01 -13.15
C MET A 115 -7.91 9.82 -12.52
N SER A 116 -8.33 8.59 -12.80
CA SER A 116 -7.67 7.37 -12.32
C SER A 116 -6.26 7.24 -12.90
N GLU A 117 -6.08 7.44 -14.21
CA GLU A 117 -4.77 7.40 -14.87
C GLU A 117 -3.80 8.45 -14.29
N VAL A 118 -4.28 9.67 -14.10
CA VAL A 118 -3.46 10.74 -13.50
C VAL A 118 -3.07 10.39 -12.06
N ALA A 119 -4.01 9.84 -11.28
CA ALA A 119 -3.75 9.47 -9.89
C ALA A 119 -2.77 8.29 -9.80
N ILE A 120 -2.92 7.26 -10.65
CA ILE A 120 -2.01 6.11 -10.70
C ILE A 120 -0.61 6.57 -11.15
N GLY A 121 -0.51 7.34 -12.23
CA GLY A 121 0.77 7.86 -12.71
C GLY A 121 1.48 8.77 -11.70
N ALA A 122 0.73 9.51 -10.88
CA ALA A 122 1.30 10.29 -9.78
C ALA A 122 1.87 9.40 -8.66
N CYS A 123 1.19 8.28 -8.33
CA CYS A 123 1.71 7.29 -7.39
C CYS A 123 2.97 6.63 -7.92
N ASP A 124 2.98 6.15 -9.17
CA ASP A 124 4.14 5.51 -9.80
C ASP A 124 5.36 6.46 -9.81
N LEU A 125 5.11 7.74 -10.10
CA LEU A 125 6.17 8.76 -10.05
C LEU A 125 6.74 8.92 -8.64
N ALA A 126 5.87 8.93 -7.62
CA ALA A 126 6.30 9.03 -6.22
C ALA A 126 7.13 7.81 -5.78
N GLU A 127 6.76 6.60 -6.22
CA GLU A 127 7.49 5.36 -5.95
C GLU A 127 8.88 5.38 -6.58
N VAL A 128 8.99 5.76 -7.86
CA VAL A 128 10.27 5.87 -8.56
C VAL A 128 11.17 6.93 -7.91
N LEU A 129 10.62 8.09 -7.56
CA LEU A 129 11.39 9.16 -6.91
C LEU A 129 11.83 8.76 -5.50
N GLY A 130 10.96 8.15 -4.71
CA GLY A 130 11.29 7.67 -3.37
C GLY A 130 12.41 6.63 -3.38
N SER A 131 12.33 5.65 -4.27
CA SER A 131 13.39 4.64 -4.47
C SER A 131 14.70 5.28 -4.93
N ALA A 132 14.64 6.24 -5.86
CA ALA A 132 15.82 6.95 -6.34
C ALA A 132 16.51 7.78 -5.24
N VAL A 133 15.71 8.42 -4.37
CA VAL A 133 16.22 9.14 -3.20
C VAL A 133 16.90 8.17 -2.22
N ALA A 134 16.32 7.00 -1.97
CA ALA A 134 16.93 5.98 -1.12
C ALA A 134 18.26 5.49 -1.66
N LEU A 135 18.36 5.22 -2.97
CA LEU A 135 19.61 4.85 -3.63
C LEU A 135 20.66 5.97 -3.58
N ASN A 136 20.23 7.22 -3.72
CA ASN A 136 21.14 8.36 -3.59
C ASN A 136 21.66 8.50 -2.16
N LEU A 137 20.82 8.36 -1.15
CA LEU A 137 21.23 8.45 0.26
C LEU A 137 22.16 7.30 0.67
N LEU A 138 21.87 6.09 0.22
CA LEU A 138 22.61 4.89 0.64
C LEU A 138 23.94 4.71 -0.11
N PHE A 139 23.94 4.95 -1.43
CA PHE A 139 25.08 4.66 -2.31
C PHE A 139 25.69 5.91 -2.93
N HIS A 140 25.18 7.10 -2.63
CA HIS A 140 25.60 8.37 -3.25
C HIS A 140 25.51 8.38 -4.78
N ILE A 141 24.59 7.59 -5.35
CA ILE A 141 24.35 7.55 -6.80
C ILE A 141 23.62 8.85 -7.19
N PRO A 142 24.07 9.58 -8.24
CA PRO A 142 23.35 10.74 -8.72
C PRO A 142 21.88 10.44 -9.04
N LEU A 143 20.97 11.33 -8.66
CA LEU A 143 19.52 11.09 -8.70
C LEU A 143 19.03 10.63 -10.07
N LEU A 144 19.59 11.19 -11.16
CA LEU A 144 19.24 10.81 -12.53
C LEU A 144 19.50 9.31 -12.80
N TRP A 145 20.69 8.82 -12.38
CA TRP A 145 21.03 7.41 -12.55
C TRP A 145 20.23 6.50 -11.62
N ALA A 146 19.95 6.98 -10.40
CA ALA A 146 19.10 6.26 -9.46
C ALA A 146 17.68 6.05 -10.02
N VAL A 147 17.09 7.05 -10.67
CA VAL A 147 15.79 6.93 -11.38
C VAL A 147 15.86 5.88 -12.51
N VAL A 148 16.93 5.88 -13.31
CA VAL A 148 17.08 4.87 -14.37
C VAL A 148 17.22 3.46 -13.79
N ILE A 149 17.98 3.30 -12.72
CA ILE A 149 18.15 2.01 -12.02
C ILE A 149 16.80 1.53 -11.48
N THR A 150 16.03 2.41 -10.82
CA THR A 150 14.70 2.07 -10.31
C THR A 150 13.75 1.68 -11.44
N GLY A 151 13.80 2.33 -12.60
CA GLY A 151 13.00 1.92 -13.75
C GLY A 151 13.38 0.55 -14.31
N LEU A 152 14.64 0.11 -14.11
CA LEU A 152 15.11 -1.20 -14.54
C LEU A 152 14.78 -2.32 -13.54
N ASP A 153 14.50 -2.02 -12.26
CA ASP A 153 14.19 -3.03 -11.25
C ASP A 153 12.89 -3.76 -11.54
N VAL A 154 11.94 -3.13 -12.23
CA VAL A 154 10.71 -3.76 -12.74
C VAL A 154 11.04 -4.97 -13.62
N LEU A 155 12.11 -4.89 -14.44
CA LEU A 155 12.57 -6.02 -15.25
C LEU A 155 13.10 -7.16 -14.39
N LEU A 156 13.75 -6.83 -13.27
CA LEU A 156 14.21 -7.82 -12.28
C LEU A 156 13.02 -8.55 -11.64
N LEU A 157 11.98 -7.82 -11.25
CA LEU A 157 10.75 -8.41 -10.70
C LEU A 157 10.04 -9.30 -11.71
N LEU A 158 9.96 -8.89 -12.98
CA LEU A 158 9.43 -9.71 -14.05
C LEU A 158 10.24 -11.00 -14.24
N ALA A 159 11.57 -10.93 -14.16
CA ALA A 159 12.42 -12.11 -14.23
C ALA A 159 12.21 -13.04 -13.01
N LEU A 160 12.01 -12.48 -11.82
CA LEU A 160 11.72 -13.25 -10.60
C LEU A 160 10.38 -14.00 -10.67
N GLN A 161 9.40 -13.52 -11.42
CA GLN A 161 8.14 -14.24 -11.64
C GLN A 161 8.34 -15.62 -12.26
N GLY A 162 9.40 -15.80 -13.05
CA GLY A 162 9.77 -17.10 -13.62
C GLY A 162 10.18 -18.17 -12.58
N PHE A 163 10.53 -17.78 -11.36
CA PHE A 163 10.94 -18.72 -10.29
C PHE A 163 9.78 -19.21 -9.42
N GLY A 164 8.55 -18.77 -9.71
CA GLY A 164 7.34 -19.19 -9.01
C GLY A 164 6.97 -18.29 -7.82
N VAL A 165 5.67 -18.27 -7.52
CA VAL A 165 5.05 -17.35 -6.53
C VAL A 165 5.62 -17.52 -5.12
N ARG A 166 5.93 -18.74 -4.70
CA ARG A 166 6.50 -19.01 -3.36
C ARG A 166 7.87 -18.39 -3.15
N THR A 167 8.68 -18.30 -4.20
CA THR A 167 10.01 -17.65 -4.12
C THR A 167 9.85 -16.16 -3.93
N ILE A 168 8.94 -15.54 -4.67
CA ILE A 168 8.62 -14.12 -4.52
C ILE A 168 8.10 -13.84 -3.11
N GLU A 169 7.16 -14.65 -2.63
CA GLU A 169 6.61 -14.55 -1.28
C GLU A 169 7.72 -14.60 -0.21
N ALA A 170 8.65 -15.56 -0.31
CA ALA A 170 9.76 -15.68 0.62
C ALA A 170 10.71 -14.46 0.58
N VAL A 171 11.03 -13.96 -0.62
CA VAL A 171 11.86 -12.76 -0.79
C VAL A 171 11.17 -11.54 -0.17
N VAL A 172 9.89 -11.34 -0.46
CA VAL A 172 9.09 -10.25 0.08
C VAL A 172 9.03 -10.30 1.61
N LEU A 173 8.76 -11.47 2.19
CA LEU A 173 8.75 -11.64 3.65
C LEU A 173 10.11 -11.34 4.27
N LEU A 174 11.21 -11.74 3.63
CA LEU A 174 12.56 -11.42 4.09
C LEU A 174 12.82 -9.90 4.08
N LEU A 175 12.40 -9.21 3.03
CA LEU A 175 12.54 -7.75 2.93
C LEU A 175 11.72 -7.04 4.00
N ILE A 176 10.47 -7.45 4.25
CA ILE A 176 9.63 -6.90 5.32
C ILE A 176 10.28 -7.12 6.68
N ALA A 177 10.78 -8.33 6.94
CA ALA A 177 11.46 -8.62 8.20
C ALA A 177 12.71 -7.73 8.37
N THR A 178 13.46 -7.48 7.30
CA THR A 178 14.61 -6.58 7.31
C THR A 178 14.21 -5.15 7.66
N ILE A 179 13.15 -4.63 7.02
CA ILE A 179 12.59 -3.31 7.32
C ILE A 179 12.15 -3.22 8.79
N GLY A 180 11.43 -4.24 9.26
CA GLY A 180 10.98 -4.30 10.66
C GLY A 180 12.14 -4.28 11.65
N VAL A 181 13.21 -5.02 11.37
CA VAL A 181 14.44 -5.01 12.18
C VAL A 181 15.13 -3.64 12.16
N CYS A 182 15.23 -2.99 11.00
CA CYS A 182 15.79 -1.65 10.88
C CYS A 182 15.00 -0.64 11.73
N TYR A 183 13.68 -0.63 11.66
CA TYR A 183 12.85 0.23 12.51
C TYR A 183 12.96 -0.09 13.98
N TYR A 184 13.04 -1.38 14.34
CA TYR A 184 13.25 -1.76 15.73
C TYR A 184 14.56 -1.19 16.28
N ILE A 185 15.64 -1.31 15.51
CA ILE A 185 16.94 -0.76 15.88
C ILE A 185 16.85 0.77 15.99
N GLU A 186 16.23 1.44 15.03
CA GLU A 186 16.09 2.89 15.01
C GLU A 186 15.30 3.42 16.22
N ILE A 187 14.17 2.79 16.54
CA ILE A 187 13.27 3.28 17.59
C ILE A 187 13.77 2.93 19.00
N PHE A 188 14.35 1.73 19.19
CA PHE A 188 14.63 1.21 20.52
C PHE A 188 16.11 1.11 20.88
N VAL A 189 17.00 1.02 19.89
CA VAL A 189 18.43 0.81 20.14
C VAL A 189 19.24 2.08 19.97
N LEU A 190 18.90 2.94 18.99
CA LEU A 190 19.65 4.16 18.74
C LEU A 190 19.30 5.25 19.78
N PRO A 191 20.28 5.75 20.54
CA PRO A 191 20.04 6.73 21.61
C PRO A 191 19.59 8.10 21.09
N GLN A 192 19.76 8.35 19.79
CA GLN A 192 19.45 9.64 19.14
C GLN A 192 17.97 9.76 18.75
N THR A 193 17.25 8.63 18.69
CA THR A 193 15.91 8.55 18.11
C THR A 193 14.81 8.21 19.13
N HIS A 194 15.06 8.44 20.43
CA HIS A 194 14.05 8.15 21.46
C HIS A 194 12.75 8.91 21.20
N PRO A 195 11.71 8.25 20.65
CA PRO A 195 10.45 8.91 20.37
C PRO A 195 9.72 9.26 21.68
N GLY A 196 9.16 10.45 21.73
CA GLY A 196 8.27 10.84 22.81
C GLY A 196 6.91 10.16 22.66
N PHE A 197 6.74 8.92 23.10
CA PHE A 197 5.49 8.17 22.93
C PHE A 197 4.25 8.91 23.43
N LEU A 198 4.38 9.71 24.48
CA LEU A 198 3.27 10.53 24.98
C LEU A 198 2.95 11.68 24.02
N GLU A 199 3.98 12.31 23.45
CA GLU A 199 3.80 13.37 22.44
C GLU A 199 3.20 12.82 21.17
N MET A 200 3.65 11.64 20.71
CA MET A 200 3.08 10.93 19.57
C MET A 200 1.59 10.62 19.78
N GLY A 201 1.23 10.08 20.94
CA GLY A 201 -0.15 9.77 21.29
C GLY A 201 -1.04 11.02 21.31
N ARG A 202 -0.53 12.13 21.85
CA ARG A 202 -1.25 13.42 21.84
C ARG A 202 -1.39 13.97 20.43
N ALA A 203 -0.33 13.92 19.62
CA ALA A 203 -0.34 14.40 18.24
C ALA A 203 -1.32 13.62 17.35
N LEU A 204 -1.48 12.31 17.61
CA LEU A 204 -2.41 11.47 16.87
C LEU A 204 -3.89 11.89 17.03
N ILE A 205 -4.25 12.42 18.21
CA ILE A 205 -5.62 12.82 18.54
C ILE A 205 -5.84 14.33 18.52
N SER A 206 -4.83 15.13 18.23
CA SER A 206 -4.91 16.59 18.20
C SER A 206 -4.69 17.14 16.79
N PRO A 207 -5.75 17.24 15.96
CA PRO A 207 -5.64 17.84 14.63
C PRO A 207 -5.17 19.29 14.73
N HIS A 208 -4.07 19.62 14.06
CA HIS A 208 -3.53 20.97 14.06
C HIS A 208 -2.91 21.30 12.70
N PHE A 209 -3.32 22.43 12.12
CA PHE A 209 -2.72 23.01 10.92
C PHE A 209 -2.20 24.42 11.28
N GLY A 210 -1.06 24.49 11.95
CA GLY A 210 -0.51 25.75 12.44
C GLY A 210 0.59 26.36 11.59
N GLN A 211 1.08 25.64 10.59
CA GLN A 211 2.23 26.08 9.80
C GLN A 211 1.92 26.12 8.30
N VAL A 212 2.58 27.05 7.60
CA VAL A 212 2.49 27.13 6.13
C VAL A 212 3.08 25.87 5.53
N GLY A 213 2.38 25.30 4.57
CA GLY A 213 2.80 24.05 3.89
C GLY A 213 2.31 22.75 4.53
N MET A 214 1.83 22.74 5.78
CA MET A 214 1.28 21.52 6.40
C MET A 214 0.15 20.91 5.58
N LEU A 215 -0.74 21.72 5.03
CA LEU A 215 -1.84 21.24 4.20
C LEU A 215 -1.34 20.55 2.93
N TYR A 216 -0.30 21.10 2.31
CA TYR A 216 0.28 20.52 1.10
C TYR A 216 0.86 19.13 1.37
N VAL A 217 1.65 19.00 2.46
CA VAL A 217 2.22 17.71 2.86
C VAL A 217 1.13 16.74 3.33
N ALA A 218 0.10 17.21 4.03
CA ALA A 218 -1.05 16.40 4.42
C ALA A 218 -1.79 15.79 3.22
N VAL A 219 -2.01 16.56 2.16
CA VAL A 219 -2.60 16.07 0.91
C VAL A 219 -1.69 15.01 0.26
N GLY A 220 -0.38 15.21 0.30
CA GLY A 220 0.60 14.22 -0.16
C GLY A 220 0.51 12.91 0.62
N ILE A 221 0.44 12.97 1.96
CA ILE A 221 0.27 11.78 2.83
C ILE A 221 -1.02 11.04 2.49
N ILE A 222 -2.15 11.75 2.37
CA ILE A 222 -3.44 11.12 2.05
C ILE A 222 -3.38 10.45 0.68
N GLY A 223 -2.81 11.13 -0.33
CA GLY A 223 -2.68 10.60 -1.68
C GLY A 223 -1.81 9.35 -1.75
N ALA A 224 -0.67 9.36 -1.08
CA ALA A 224 0.23 8.22 -1.00
C ALA A 224 -0.40 7.04 -0.22
N THR A 225 -1.05 7.30 0.92
CA THR A 225 -1.59 6.24 1.79
C THR A 225 -2.84 5.57 1.22
N VAL A 226 -3.74 6.31 0.56
CA VAL A 226 -5.00 5.74 0.06
C VAL A 226 -4.80 4.87 -1.18
N MET A 227 -3.76 5.15 -1.97
CA MET A 227 -3.35 4.37 -3.16
C MET A 227 -4.50 4.00 -4.10
N PRO A 228 -4.79 4.81 -5.13
CA PRO A 228 -5.90 4.56 -6.05
C PRO A 228 -5.82 3.20 -6.74
N HIS A 229 -4.63 2.75 -7.14
CA HIS A 229 -4.46 1.47 -7.83
C HIS A 229 -4.89 0.27 -6.98
N ASN A 230 -4.68 0.30 -5.66
CA ASN A 230 -5.13 -0.75 -4.76
C ASN A 230 -6.66 -0.79 -4.57
N LEU A 231 -7.38 0.24 -5.01
CA LEU A 231 -8.84 0.30 -4.94
C LEU A 231 -9.49 -0.16 -6.24
N TYR A 232 -8.83 0.06 -7.39
CA TYR A 232 -9.38 -0.22 -8.71
C TYR A 232 -9.12 -1.66 -9.19
N LEU A 233 -8.08 -2.31 -8.67
CA LEU A 233 -7.72 -3.70 -8.95
C LEU A 233 -8.27 -4.65 -7.89
#